data_a81ee970546dd233df36b8c775cd40ff
#
_entry.id   a81ee970546dd233df36b8c775cd40ff
#
_cell.length_a   1.000
_cell.length_b   1.000
_cell.length_c   1.000
_cell.angle_alpha   90.00
_cell.angle_beta   90.00
_cell.angle_gamma   90.00
#
_symmetry.space_group_name_H-M   'P 1'
#
loop_
_entity.id
_entity.type
_entity.pdbx_description
1 polymer ?
#
loop_
_entity_poly.entity_id
_entity_poly.type
_entity_poly.pdbx_seq_one_letter_code
_entity_poly.pdbx_strand_id
1 'polypeptide(L)'
;MRKGVVTAVSAGQLTVRHYDGESTVYKIQDKDESAMSVGGAIGRNPAEIMVKGSLSREFAQSGMLVKMEAKMTRLGKSVKPIKQFYALQGDQELRVDAMESLEDNTELMFTIVGRVVRSTGSGLLLQVPKSRFARNGRMEVKVDPEGTMEFEMDSLNRVVPGDTVQSMSGITYSNGDNVIKTIEISMSATRKKIETVDSWHDQLVQKYGYLSDQCVKCRLVKSQHFQLHTDISELQAKVLLAKLETMHGLIKRYFGTQPKEAIECYIVEDFANWEGDTSINSAARAAIEKGSGLTVSGGGPGLLSVRNGVAGNGQRNGSLRGAGTRRGGSFPRATVYSCNDHSIVQHEAVHAFCMMAFGATGPTWYSEGMAEMGNYWRPKDVSVNIDPVVIDYLTSAPRKSMVEIVNEEQITGDSWQAYAWRWALCHLLVNNSNYGSRFKKLGINLMKQQTEDSFYDAFGEDESKLAFEYDQFLENVSNGYRVGLCKWDWKTKPSSLKAKATSKNAVMARKGWQATKIKLVEGQAYDFAAKGTWKLSEDGEPVSADGADGTSGQGQLVGAIFNAYELSEPFELGKKGRFVAQSDGQLFLRCNENWNELADNSDQMTVYLRLSKKK
;
A
#
# COMPACT_ATOMS: atom_id res chain seq x y z
N MET A 1 -15.87 28.05 13.27
CA MET A 1 -14.99 26.88 13.30
C MET A 1 -15.76 25.67 12.77
N ARG A 2 -15.26 25.02 11.73
CA ARG A 2 -15.91 23.84 11.18
C ARG A 2 -15.41 22.59 11.88
N LYS A 3 -16.30 21.63 12.12
CA LYS A 3 -16.02 20.32 12.71
C LYS A 3 -16.41 19.24 11.72
N GLY A 4 -15.81 18.06 11.83
CA GLY A 4 -16.15 16.97 10.92
C GLY A 4 -15.31 15.71 11.18
N VAL A 5 -15.38 14.78 10.24
CA VAL A 5 -14.60 13.53 10.24
C VAL A 5 -13.68 13.54 9.03
N VAL A 6 -12.45 13.17 9.23
CA VAL A 6 -11.48 12.97 8.14
C VAL A 6 -11.93 11.80 7.29
N THR A 7 -12.03 12.00 5.99
CA THR A 7 -12.41 10.94 5.03
C THR A 7 -11.26 10.55 4.11
N ALA A 8 -10.29 11.45 3.89
CA ALA A 8 -9.06 11.12 3.17
C ALA A 8 -7.91 12.03 3.60
N VAL A 9 -6.68 11.51 3.55
CA VAL A 9 -5.43 12.26 3.79
C VAL A 9 -4.48 11.94 2.66
N SER A 10 -3.89 12.98 2.07
CA SER A 10 -2.82 12.85 1.06
C SER A 10 -1.75 13.90 1.32
N ALA A 11 -0.61 13.79 0.63
CA ALA A 11 0.46 14.77 0.76
C ALA A 11 -0.08 16.19 0.46
N GLY A 12 -0.08 17.07 1.46
CA GLY A 12 -0.54 18.45 1.34
C GLY A 12 -2.06 18.65 1.21
N GLN A 13 -2.89 17.59 1.39
CA GLN A 13 -4.35 17.71 1.31
C GLN A 13 -5.05 16.86 2.37
N LEU A 14 -6.19 17.36 2.85
CA LEU A 14 -7.07 16.71 3.79
C LEU A 14 -8.52 16.82 3.30
N THR A 15 -9.23 15.70 3.22
CA THR A 15 -10.67 15.73 2.94
C THR A 15 -11.44 15.54 4.25
N VAL A 16 -12.34 16.44 4.53
CA VAL A 16 -13.18 16.43 5.73
C VAL A 16 -14.64 16.39 5.34
N ARG A 17 -15.37 15.41 5.85
CA ARG A 17 -16.83 15.39 5.81
C ARG A 17 -17.34 16.11 7.06
N HIS A 18 -17.95 17.25 6.85
CA HIS A 18 -18.54 18.05 7.91
C HIS A 18 -19.81 17.42 8.45
N TYR A 19 -20.21 17.81 9.68
CA TYR A 19 -21.42 17.27 10.31
C TYR A 19 -22.73 17.71 9.63
N ASP A 20 -22.67 18.68 8.72
CA ASP A 20 -23.78 19.06 7.81
C ASP A 20 -23.90 18.13 6.59
N GLY A 21 -22.98 17.15 6.44
CA GLY A 21 -22.95 16.17 5.36
C GLY A 21 -22.09 16.59 4.15
N GLU A 22 -21.62 17.82 4.10
CA GLU A 22 -20.76 18.30 3.02
C GLU A 22 -19.33 17.75 3.16
N SER A 23 -18.73 17.30 2.05
CA SER A 23 -17.33 16.89 2.00
C SER A 23 -16.50 17.95 1.28
N THR A 24 -15.47 18.45 1.95
CA THR A 24 -14.62 19.52 1.43
C THR A 24 -13.16 19.07 1.42
N VAL A 25 -12.45 19.32 0.32
CA VAL A 25 -11.01 19.11 0.20
C VAL A 25 -10.29 20.39 0.62
N TYR A 26 -9.34 20.23 1.52
CA TYR A 26 -8.50 21.31 2.03
C TYR A 26 -7.05 21.10 1.65
N LYS A 27 -6.40 22.15 1.17
CA LYS A 27 -4.95 22.20 0.97
C LYS A 27 -4.26 22.60 2.26
N ILE A 28 -3.13 21.97 2.54
CA ILE A 28 -2.28 22.27 3.69
C ILE A 28 -1.01 22.89 3.18
N GLN A 29 -0.66 24.03 3.74
CA GLN A 29 0.58 24.73 3.39
C GLN A 29 1.69 24.20 4.30
N ASP A 30 2.67 23.52 3.70
CA ASP A 30 3.81 22.97 4.44
C ASP A 30 4.78 24.08 4.87
N LYS A 31 5.55 23.80 5.94
CA LYS A 31 6.53 24.76 6.50
C LYS A 31 7.64 25.11 5.49
N ASP A 32 7.89 24.23 4.52
CA ASP A 32 9.00 24.37 3.56
C ASP A 32 8.65 25.07 2.23
N GLU A 33 7.37 25.32 1.94
CA GLU A 33 6.98 26.08 0.72
C GLU A 33 7.20 27.61 0.82
N SER A 34 7.71 28.12 1.93
CA SER A 34 7.85 29.57 2.17
C SER A 34 9.07 30.22 1.51
N ALA A 35 9.92 29.51 0.81
CA ALA A 35 11.25 29.98 0.47
C ALA A 35 11.53 30.31 -1.01
N MET A 36 10.56 30.36 -1.94
CA MET A 36 10.83 30.91 -3.27
C MET A 36 9.58 31.37 -4.02
N SER A 37 9.19 32.64 -3.84
CA SER A 37 8.62 33.39 -4.94
C SER A 37 9.17 34.82 -4.91
N VAL A 38 10.07 35.10 -5.84
CA VAL A 38 10.44 36.46 -6.21
C VAL A 38 9.24 37.06 -6.93
N GLY A 39 8.51 37.94 -6.22
CA GLY A 39 7.39 38.69 -6.78
C GLY A 39 6.27 38.90 -5.77
N GLY A 40 6.46 39.79 -4.83
CA GLY A 40 5.45 40.60 -4.12
C GLY A 40 4.15 39.92 -3.72
N ALA A 41 4.15 38.86 -2.93
CA ALA A 41 2.97 38.34 -2.24
C ALA A 41 3.27 38.13 -0.75
N ILE A 42 2.40 38.70 0.06
CA ILE A 42 2.35 38.64 1.52
C ILE A 42 2.71 37.28 2.03
N GLY A 43 3.71 37.19 2.93
CA GLY A 43 4.20 35.95 3.52
C GLY A 43 3.06 35.06 4.00
N ARG A 44 2.98 33.86 3.45
CA ARG A 44 1.99 32.85 3.82
C ARG A 44 2.57 32.08 5.01
N ASN A 45 2.00 32.23 6.19
CA ASN A 45 2.38 31.44 7.33
C ASN A 45 1.98 29.98 7.13
N PRO A 46 2.83 29.00 7.49
CA PRO A 46 2.49 27.59 7.44
C PRO A 46 1.24 27.30 8.29
N ALA A 47 0.53 26.21 7.97
CA ALA A 47 -0.62 25.78 8.73
C ALA A 47 -0.18 25.34 10.14
N GLU A 48 -0.91 25.78 11.16
CA GLU A 48 -0.78 25.26 12.52
C GLU A 48 -1.58 23.97 12.63
N ILE A 49 -0.87 22.84 12.73
CA ILE A 49 -1.47 21.52 12.82
C ILE A 49 -1.27 21.01 14.25
N MET A 50 -2.33 20.53 14.86
CA MET A 50 -2.31 19.88 16.15
C MET A 50 -3.11 18.58 16.10
N VAL A 51 -2.44 17.44 16.24
CA VAL A 51 -3.06 16.11 16.26
C VAL A 51 -2.85 15.51 17.65
N LYS A 52 -3.94 15.25 18.34
CA LYS A 52 -3.94 14.67 19.69
C LYS A 52 -4.69 13.35 19.71
N GLY A 53 -4.26 12.43 20.55
CA GLY A 53 -5.00 11.20 20.74
C GLY A 53 -4.40 10.28 21.77
N SER A 54 -5.20 9.28 22.10
CA SER A 54 -4.85 8.17 22.96
C SER A 54 -5.03 6.88 22.15
N LEU A 55 -3.96 6.13 21.98
CA LEU A 55 -3.94 4.86 21.24
C LEU A 55 -3.58 3.72 22.18
N SER A 56 -3.99 2.50 21.87
CA SER A 56 -3.54 1.35 22.65
C SER A 56 -2.01 1.19 22.52
N ARG A 57 -1.38 0.55 23.50
CA ARG A 57 0.08 0.30 23.53
C ARG A 57 0.59 -0.41 22.26
N GLU A 58 -0.27 -1.13 21.57
CA GLU A 58 0.07 -1.87 20.34
C GLU A 58 0.47 -0.97 19.17
N PHE A 59 0.07 0.31 19.23
CA PHE A 59 0.48 1.31 18.25
C PHE A 59 1.87 1.90 18.50
N ALA A 60 2.55 1.52 19.59
CA ALA A 60 3.96 1.88 19.82
C ALA A 60 4.86 1.07 18.89
N GLN A 61 5.30 1.71 17.80
CA GLN A 61 6.10 1.10 16.74
C GLN A 61 7.60 1.23 17.01
N SER A 62 8.38 0.32 16.41
CA SER A 62 9.84 0.42 16.41
C SER A 62 10.30 1.77 15.83
N GLY A 63 11.28 2.38 16.47
CA GLY A 63 11.79 3.69 16.09
C GLY A 63 11.09 4.89 16.74
N MET A 64 9.87 4.71 17.30
CA MET A 64 9.17 5.79 17.99
C MET A 64 9.91 6.22 19.26
N LEU A 65 10.02 7.53 19.45
CA LEU A 65 10.51 8.10 20.69
C LEU A 65 9.36 8.20 21.69
N VAL A 66 9.56 7.66 22.89
CA VAL A 66 8.54 7.64 23.93
C VAL A 66 9.09 8.14 25.27
N LYS A 67 8.23 8.84 26.03
CA LYS A 67 8.49 9.23 27.40
C LYS A 67 7.55 8.46 28.33
N MET A 68 8.08 7.92 29.40
CA MET A 68 7.28 7.22 30.39
C MET A 68 7.84 7.39 31.80
N GLU A 69 6.97 7.27 32.77
CA GLU A 69 7.31 7.21 34.19
C GLU A 69 7.03 5.80 34.70
N ALA A 70 8.05 5.13 35.20
CA ALA A 70 7.95 3.74 35.60
C ALA A 70 8.62 3.50 36.96
N LYS A 71 7.95 2.72 37.81
CA LYS A 71 8.53 2.24 39.05
C LYS A 71 9.39 1.03 38.76
N MET A 72 10.70 1.12 39.05
CA MET A 72 11.68 0.10 38.73
C MET A 72 12.57 -0.22 39.92
N THR A 73 13.12 -1.42 39.95
CA THR A 73 14.16 -1.80 40.90
C THR A 73 15.47 -1.05 40.62
N ARG A 74 16.39 -1.01 41.57
CA ARG A 74 17.75 -0.46 41.39
C ARG A 74 18.56 -1.14 40.27
N LEU A 75 18.13 -2.30 39.82
CA LEU A 75 18.73 -3.02 38.67
C LEU A 75 18.04 -2.73 37.32
N GLY A 76 17.12 -1.74 37.28
CA GLY A 76 16.42 -1.36 36.06
C GLY A 76 15.33 -2.36 35.62
N LYS A 77 14.77 -3.17 36.54
CA LYS A 77 13.64 -4.07 36.25
C LYS A 77 12.33 -3.42 36.62
N SER A 78 11.37 -3.38 35.69
CA SER A 78 10.04 -2.84 35.92
C SER A 78 9.29 -3.60 37.01
N VAL A 79 8.78 -2.89 38.01
CA VAL A 79 8.08 -3.45 39.17
C VAL A 79 6.61 -3.68 38.86
N LYS A 80 5.92 -2.65 38.37
CA LYS A 80 4.50 -2.68 38.00
C LYS A 80 4.31 -2.23 36.57
N PRO A 81 3.29 -2.75 35.86
CA PRO A 81 2.92 -2.23 34.56
C PRO A 81 2.46 -0.76 34.67
N ILE A 82 2.88 0.05 33.71
CA ILE A 82 2.38 1.42 33.55
C ILE A 82 1.10 1.41 32.71
N LYS A 83 0.19 2.34 32.98
CA LYS A 83 -1.08 2.45 32.24
C LYS A 83 -1.03 3.47 31.12
N GLN A 84 -0.07 4.38 31.16
CA GLN A 84 0.01 5.49 30.22
C GLN A 84 1.47 5.86 29.96
N PHE A 85 1.76 6.20 28.70
CA PHE A 85 3.05 6.75 28.28
C PHE A 85 2.82 7.70 27.10
N TYR A 86 3.84 8.49 26.74
CA TYR A 86 3.73 9.55 25.75
C TYR A 86 4.63 9.30 24.56
N ALA A 87 4.11 9.39 23.34
CA ALA A 87 4.92 9.51 22.15
C ALA A 87 5.46 10.93 22.02
N LEU A 88 6.74 11.05 21.70
CA LEU A 88 7.41 12.34 21.54
C LEU A 88 7.72 12.58 20.08
N GLN A 89 7.74 13.86 19.68
CA GLN A 89 8.18 14.30 18.36
C GLN A 89 9.59 14.88 18.40
N GLY A 90 10.21 14.91 17.23
CA GLY A 90 11.54 15.46 17.02
C GLY A 90 12.65 14.59 17.60
N ASP A 91 13.88 15.05 17.44
CA ASP A 91 15.07 14.43 18.04
C ASP A 91 15.22 14.95 19.48
N GLN A 92 14.77 14.13 20.43
CA GLN A 92 15.03 14.38 21.85
C GLN A 92 16.09 13.41 22.33
N GLU A 93 16.96 13.91 23.23
CA GLU A 93 18.02 13.10 23.82
C GLU A 93 17.45 11.95 24.63
N LEU A 94 17.92 10.73 24.33
CA LEU A 94 17.55 9.55 25.12
C LEU A 94 18.10 9.70 26.53
N ARG A 95 17.27 9.45 27.56
CA ARG A 95 17.68 9.59 28.95
C ARG A 95 16.96 8.63 29.88
N VAL A 96 17.59 8.36 31.01
CA VAL A 96 17.03 7.54 32.10
C VAL A 96 17.37 8.24 33.40
N ASP A 97 16.40 8.98 33.91
CA ASP A 97 16.53 9.76 35.14
C ASP A 97 15.86 9.02 36.31
N ALA A 98 16.62 8.68 37.31
CA ALA A 98 16.08 8.07 38.53
C ALA A 98 15.77 9.16 39.55
N MET A 99 14.51 9.21 40.01
CA MET A 99 14.14 10.05 41.15
C MET A 99 14.30 9.26 42.45
N GLU A 100 15.03 9.79 43.39
CA GLU A 100 15.18 9.17 44.70
C GLU A 100 13.85 9.29 45.50
N SER A 101 13.33 8.14 45.91
CA SER A 101 12.20 8.11 46.85
C SER A 101 12.72 8.27 48.27
N LEU A 102 12.09 9.16 49.05
CA LEU A 102 12.47 9.41 50.45
C LEU A 102 12.02 8.30 51.40
N GLU A 103 11.15 7.38 50.98
CA GLU A 103 10.47 6.44 51.90
C GLU A 103 10.80 4.95 51.70
N ASP A 104 11.34 4.51 50.55
CA ASP A 104 11.68 3.11 50.33
C ASP A 104 12.90 2.96 49.39
N ASN A 105 13.95 2.38 49.96
CA ASN A 105 15.28 2.29 49.30
C ASN A 105 15.40 1.17 48.24
N THR A 106 14.36 0.40 47.97
CA THR A 106 14.38 -0.77 47.06
C THR A 106 13.83 -0.47 45.69
N GLU A 107 12.93 0.48 45.55
CA GLU A 107 12.26 0.85 44.31
C GLU A 107 12.44 2.36 44.06
N LEU A 108 12.72 2.69 42.82
CA LEU A 108 12.90 4.08 42.38
C LEU A 108 11.89 4.41 41.26
N MET A 109 11.46 5.66 41.23
CA MET A 109 10.71 6.20 40.11
C MET A 109 11.69 6.63 39.03
N PHE A 110 11.46 6.20 37.81
CA PHE A 110 12.27 6.55 36.63
C PHE A 110 11.45 7.35 35.66
N THR A 111 12.01 8.47 35.18
CA THR A 111 11.59 9.10 33.92
C THR A 111 12.49 8.58 32.81
N ILE A 112 11.89 7.92 31.83
CA ILE A 112 12.59 7.26 30.74
C ILE A 112 12.16 7.95 29.44
N VAL A 113 13.14 8.48 28.70
CA VAL A 113 12.99 8.86 27.30
C VAL A 113 13.78 7.87 26.48
N GLY A 114 13.09 7.04 25.73
CA GLY A 114 13.69 5.93 25.00
C GLY A 114 13.06 5.73 23.62
N ARG A 115 13.80 5.09 22.72
CA ARG A 115 13.31 4.73 21.41
C ARG A 115 12.76 3.30 21.46
N VAL A 116 11.54 3.09 21.02
CA VAL A 116 10.93 1.76 20.97
C VAL A 116 11.72 0.86 20.03
N VAL A 117 12.20 -0.27 20.54
CA VAL A 117 12.85 -1.32 19.74
C VAL A 117 11.80 -2.32 19.26
N ARG A 118 10.91 -2.73 20.17
CA ARG A 118 9.77 -3.60 19.86
C ARG A 118 8.76 -3.62 21.00
N SER A 119 7.52 -3.95 20.68
CA SER A 119 6.53 -4.36 21.66
C SER A 119 6.81 -5.81 22.10
N THR A 120 6.64 -6.10 23.39
CA THR A 120 6.72 -7.45 23.98
C THR A 120 5.36 -7.83 24.54
N GLY A 121 5.10 -9.10 24.82
CA GLY A 121 3.85 -9.53 25.45
C GLY A 121 3.56 -8.82 26.77
N SER A 122 4.62 -8.41 27.50
CA SER A 122 4.53 -7.75 28.82
C SER A 122 4.69 -6.22 28.79
N GLY A 123 5.11 -5.61 27.65
CA GLY A 123 5.38 -4.17 27.59
C GLY A 123 6.18 -3.74 26.36
N LEU A 124 7.12 -2.82 26.57
CA LEU A 124 7.96 -2.26 25.52
C LEU A 124 9.45 -2.49 25.83
N LEU A 125 10.21 -2.95 24.83
CA LEU A 125 11.66 -2.92 24.87
C LEU A 125 12.13 -1.59 24.26
N LEU A 126 12.87 -0.81 25.03
CA LEU A 126 13.37 0.51 24.65
C LEU A 126 14.88 0.50 24.46
N GLN A 127 15.36 1.23 23.46
CA GLN A 127 16.73 1.69 23.38
C GLN A 127 16.87 2.93 24.27
N VAL A 128 17.87 2.94 25.13
CA VAL A 128 18.19 4.03 26.08
C VAL A 128 19.70 4.18 26.17
N PRO A 129 20.24 5.27 26.76
CA PRO A 129 21.67 5.39 27.00
C PRO A 129 22.20 4.25 27.88
N LYS A 130 23.44 3.80 27.58
CA LYS A 130 24.13 2.85 28.46
C LYS A 130 24.34 3.47 29.83
N SER A 131 23.86 2.80 30.85
CA SER A 131 23.94 3.26 32.24
C SER A 131 24.03 2.08 33.20
N ARG A 132 24.18 2.35 34.51
CA ARG A 132 24.10 1.31 35.55
C ARG A 132 22.76 0.56 35.56
N PHE A 133 21.68 1.18 35.02
CA PHE A 133 20.34 0.62 34.94
C PHE A 133 20.06 -0.11 33.60
N ALA A 134 20.85 0.20 32.56
CA ALA A 134 20.72 -0.36 31.22
C ALA A 134 22.10 -0.63 30.61
N ARG A 135 22.82 -1.65 31.09
CA ARG A 135 24.21 -1.93 30.73
C ARG A 135 24.44 -2.16 29.22
N ASN A 136 23.46 -2.74 28.55
CA ASN A 136 23.47 -3.00 27.11
C ASN A 136 22.77 -1.90 26.28
N GLY A 137 22.39 -0.77 26.89
CA GLY A 137 21.63 0.28 26.21
C GLY A 137 20.17 -0.09 25.90
N ARG A 138 19.64 -1.12 26.56
CA ARG A 138 18.26 -1.56 26.40
C ARG A 138 17.57 -1.72 27.74
N MET A 139 16.30 -1.33 27.79
CA MET A 139 15.47 -1.41 28.99
C MET A 139 14.07 -1.92 28.63
N GLU A 140 13.58 -2.89 29.36
CA GLU A 140 12.22 -3.40 29.21
C GLU A 140 11.32 -2.75 30.28
N VAL A 141 10.25 -2.10 29.83
CA VAL A 141 9.24 -1.49 30.69
C VAL A 141 7.93 -2.23 30.52
N LYS A 142 7.38 -2.74 31.61
CA LYS A 142 6.06 -3.37 31.59
C LYS A 142 4.98 -2.32 31.35
N VAL A 143 4.10 -2.60 30.41
CA VAL A 143 2.93 -1.78 30.09
C VAL A 143 1.69 -2.63 30.24
N ASP A 144 0.66 -2.09 30.88
CA ASP A 144 -0.62 -2.75 31.05
C ASP A 144 -1.18 -3.20 29.67
N PRO A 145 -1.82 -4.36 29.56
CA PRO A 145 -2.49 -4.76 28.31
C PRO A 145 -3.46 -3.71 27.76
N GLU A 146 -4.15 -3.01 28.65
CA GLU A 146 -5.07 -1.91 28.33
C GLU A 146 -4.38 -0.53 28.40
N GLY A 147 -3.05 -0.49 28.49
CA GLY A 147 -2.29 0.73 28.58
C GLY A 147 -2.35 1.57 27.32
N THR A 148 -2.37 2.89 27.49
CA THR A 148 -2.52 3.85 26.40
C THR A 148 -1.24 4.63 26.14
N MET A 149 -1.04 4.94 24.86
CA MET A 149 -0.02 5.84 24.36
C MET A 149 -0.67 7.17 23.99
N GLU A 150 -0.35 8.21 24.76
CA GLU A 150 -0.78 9.58 24.47
C GLU A 150 0.21 10.24 23.52
N PHE A 151 -0.29 11.08 22.63
CA PHE A 151 0.58 11.84 21.72
C PHE A 151 -0.04 13.18 21.35
N GLU A 152 0.84 14.10 20.99
CA GLU A 152 0.53 15.38 20.39
C GLU A 152 1.52 15.60 19.26
N MET A 153 1.04 15.87 18.04
CA MET A 153 1.85 16.00 16.83
C MET A 153 1.50 17.28 16.07
N ASP A 154 2.50 17.84 15.40
CA ASP A 154 2.36 19.01 14.51
C ASP A 154 2.28 18.63 13.03
N SER A 155 2.04 17.35 12.72
CA SER A 155 1.94 16.83 11.37
C SER A 155 0.76 15.89 11.18
N LEU A 156 0.31 15.72 9.93
CA LEU A 156 -0.77 14.81 9.56
C LEU A 156 -0.32 13.38 9.27
N ASN A 157 0.96 13.07 9.42
CA ASN A 157 1.54 11.78 9.01
C ASN A 157 0.88 10.53 9.64
N ARG A 158 0.10 10.70 10.69
CA ARG A 158 -0.62 9.61 11.37
C ARG A 158 -2.13 9.80 11.39
N VAL A 159 -2.63 10.83 10.75
CA VAL A 159 -4.07 11.04 10.60
C VAL A 159 -4.59 10.08 9.55
N VAL A 160 -5.72 9.45 9.84
CA VAL A 160 -6.37 8.50 8.95
C VAL A 160 -7.87 8.80 8.82
N PRO A 161 -8.52 8.29 7.79
CA PRO A 161 -9.98 8.34 7.69
C PRO A 161 -10.64 7.80 8.98
N GLY A 162 -11.64 8.53 9.46
CA GLY A 162 -12.32 8.25 10.74
C GLY A 162 -11.86 9.10 11.92
N ASP A 163 -10.73 9.81 11.81
CA ASP A 163 -10.32 10.77 12.85
C ASP A 163 -11.23 12.01 12.83
N THR A 164 -11.38 12.62 14.00
CA THR A 164 -12.33 13.72 14.18
C THR A 164 -11.62 15.06 14.16
N VAL A 165 -12.05 15.97 13.30
CA VAL A 165 -11.66 17.37 13.31
C VAL A 165 -12.43 18.09 14.41
N GLN A 166 -11.74 18.47 15.48
CA GLN A 166 -12.30 19.17 16.63
C GLN A 166 -12.53 20.64 16.33
N SER A 167 -11.57 21.25 15.65
CA SER A 167 -11.66 22.64 15.22
C SER A 167 -10.82 22.84 13.96
N MET A 168 -11.27 23.72 13.09
CA MET A 168 -10.55 24.09 11.89
C MET A 168 -10.86 25.53 11.48
N SER A 169 -9.84 26.26 11.05
CA SER A 169 -9.98 27.55 10.37
C SER A 169 -9.17 27.55 9.06
N GLY A 170 -9.63 28.28 8.08
CA GLY A 170 -8.98 28.35 6.78
C GLY A 170 -9.49 29.52 5.93
N ILE A 171 -8.96 29.62 4.73
CA ILE A 171 -9.34 30.63 3.74
C ILE A 171 -9.82 29.90 2.49
N THR A 172 -10.96 30.33 1.96
CA THR A 172 -11.41 29.95 0.62
C THR A 172 -10.96 31.04 -0.34
N TYR A 173 -10.16 30.68 -1.32
CA TYR A 173 -9.69 31.58 -2.37
C TYR A 173 -10.73 31.71 -3.50
N SER A 174 -10.62 32.75 -4.31
CA SER A 174 -11.53 33.02 -5.44
C SER A 174 -11.49 31.95 -6.54
N ASN A 175 -10.41 31.16 -6.61
CA ASN A 175 -10.29 30.00 -7.50
C ASN A 175 -10.96 28.72 -6.96
N GLY A 176 -11.61 28.79 -5.78
CA GLY A 176 -12.27 27.66 -5.14
C GLY A 176 -11.37 26.83 -4.19
N ASP A 177 -10.09 27.15 -4.08
CA ASP A 177 -9.18 26.46 -3.18
C ASP A 177 -9.49 26.77 -1.71
N ASN A 178 -9.64 25.74 -0.89
CA ASN A 178 -9.75 25.86 0.56
C ASN A 178 -8.38 25.56 1.18
N VAL A 179 -7.79 26.50 1.90
CA VAL A 179 -6.47 26.35 2.53
C VAL A 179 -6.62 26.42 4.04
N ILE A 180 -6.09 25.43 4.74
CA ILE A 180 -6.09 25.35 6.21
C ILE A 180 -5.10 26.37 6.78
N LYS A 181 -5.54 27.13 7.80
CA LYS A 181 -4.67 27.92 8.66
C LYS A 181 -4.36 27.24 9.98
N THR A 182 -5.40 26.72 10.63
CA THR A 182 -5.26 26.00 11.89
C THR A 182 -6.15 24.77 11.83
N ILE A 183 -5.69 23.66 12.37
CA ILE A 183 -6.50 22.45 12.51
C ILE A 183 -6.12 21.68 13.77
N GLU A 184 -7.13 21.26 14.50
CA GLU A 184 -6.99 20.35 15.64
C GLU A 184 -7.76 19.06 15.33
N ILE A 185 -7.04 17.93 15.35
CA ILE A 185 -7.58 16.60 15.07
C ILE A 185 -7.44 15.74 16.31
N SER A 186 -8.52 15.07 16.67
CA SER A 186 -8.54 14.02 17.68
C SER A 186 -8.59 12.67 17.00
N MET A 187 -7.60 11.83 17.26
CA MET A 187 -7.53 10.49 16.71
C MET A 187 -8.55 9.57 17.38
N SER A 188 -9.23 8.75 16.58
CA SER A 188 -10.23 7.81 17.08
C SER A 188 -9.56 6.70 17.91
N ALA A 189 -10.06 6.47 19.12
CA ALA A 189 -9.61 5.38 20.00
C ALA A 189 -9.98 3.97 19.46
N THR A 190 -10.93 3.89 18.54
CA THR A 190 -11.41 2.63 17.94
C THR A 190 -10.66 2.23 16.68
N ARG A 191 -9.47 2.79 16.46
CA ARG A 191 -8.63 2.36 15.32
C ARG A 191 -8.40 0.86 15.42
N LYS A 192 -8.85 0.11 14.44
CA LYS A 192 -8.24 -1.17 14.12
C LYS A 192 -6.76 -0.88 13.84
N LYS A 193 -5.86 -1.70 14.41
CA LYS A 193 -4.46 -1.66 14.04
C LYS A 193 -4.41 -1.71 12.52
N ILE A 194 -4.15 -0.57 11.88
CA ILE A 194 -3.79 -0.57 10.47
C ILE A 194 -2.43 -1.25 10.52
N GLU A 195 -2.38 -2.50 10.08
CA GLU A 195 -1.10 -3.12 9.78
C GLU A 195 -0.40 -2.13 8.87
N THR A 196 0.66 -1.55 9.38
CA THR A 196 1.39 -0.52 8.66
C THR A 196 1.70 -1.11 7.30
N VAL A 197 1.40 -0.37 6.25
CA VAL A 197 1.67 -0.72 4.85
C VAL A 197 3.13 -1.21 4.67
N ASP A 198 3.97 -1.03 5.64
CA ASP A 198 5.37 -1.43 5.64
C ASP A 198 5.83 -2.22 6.87
N SER A 199 5.06 -3.23 7.29
CA SER A 199 5.53 -4.20 8.32
C SER A 199 6.87 -4.83 7.94
N TRP A 200 7.18 -4.94 6.65
CA TRP A 200 8.47 -5.39 6.15
C TRP A 200 9.58 -4.35 6.35
N HIS A 201 9.30 -3.06 6.18
CA HIS A 201 10.24 -1.98 6.52
C HIS A 201 10.63 -2.06 8.00
N ASP A 202 9.64 -2.17 8.88
CA ASP A 202 9.86 -2.25 10.32
C ASP A 202 10.70 -3.48 10.70
N GLN A 203 10.47 -4.63 10.06
CA GLN A 203 11.29 -5.83 10.24
C GLN A 203 12.74 -5.61 9.80
N LEU A 204 12.97 -4.88 8.70
CA LEU A 204 14.32 -4.55 8.23
C LEU A 204 15.01 -3.56 9.16
N VAL A 205 14.31 -2.50 9.60
CA VAL A 205 14.83 -1.55 10.60
C VAL A 205 15.20 -2.28 11.89
N GLN A 206 14.35 -3.18 12.37
CA GLN A 206 14.65 -3.99 13.54
C GLN A 206 15.88 -4.87 13.32
N LYS A 207 16.00 -5.51 12.15
CA LYS A 207 17.13 -6.37 11.80
C LYS A 207 18.46 -5.62 11.79
N TYR A 208 18.47 -4.41 11.27
CA TYR A 208 19.68 -3.60 11.10
C TYR A 208 19.84 -2.51 12.16
N GLY A 209 18.98 -2.44 13.16
CA GLY A 209 18.96 -1.39 14.19
C GLY A 209 20.21 -1.30 15.10
N TYR A 210 21.24 -2.12 14.83
CA TYR A 210 22.56 -2.00 15.46
C TYR A 210 23.50 -1.04 14.70
N LEU A 211 23.11 -0.59 13.51
CA LEU A 211 23.87 0.35 12.69
C LEU A 211 23.57 1.79 13.09
N SER A 212 24.48 2.70 12.72
CA SER A 212 24.31 4.13 12.97
C SER A 212 23.16 4.69 12.15
N ASP A 213 22.32 5.52 12.78
CA ASP A 213 21.24 6.28 12.14
C ASP A 213 21.61 7.75 11.93
N GLN A 214 22.89 8.07 11.89
CA GLN A 214 23.39 9.41 11.58
C GLN A 214 23.73 9.54 10.10
N CYS A 215 23.21 10.60 9.46
CA CYS A 215 23.62 10.99 8.11
C CYS A 215 25.10 11.36 8.09
N VAL A 216 25.75 11.09 6.98
CA VAL A 216 27.18 11.30 6.78
C VAL A 216 27.43 11.97 5.43
N LYS A 217 28.66 12.43 5.18
CA LYS A 217 29.08 12.87 3.85
C LYS A 217 28.88 11.75 2.83
N CYS A 218 28.67 12.12 1.56
CA CYS A 218 28.49 11.18 0.47
C CYS A 218 29.51 10.04 0.49
N ARG A 219 29.01 8.81 0.41
CA ARG A 219 29.80 7.58 0.37
C ARG A 219 29.19 6.58 -0.60
N LEU A 220 29.98 5.60 -0.98
CA LEU A 220 29.53 4.49 -1.81
C LEU A 220 29.22 3.25 -0.95
N VAL A 221 27.96 2.79 -0.99
CA VAL A 221 27.53 1.54 -0.35
C VAL A 221 27.11 0.56 -1.44
N LYS A 222 27.60 -0.69 -1.38
CA LYS A 222 27.37 -1.70 -2.43
C LYS A 222 26.61 -2.91 -1.92
N SER A 223 25.81 -3.47 -2.80
CA SER A 223 25.26 -4.82 -2.69
C SER A 223 25.57 -5.63 -3.95
N GLN A 224 24.93 -6.78 -4.15
CA GLN A 224 25.18 -7.62 -5.31
C GLN A 224 24.76 -6.94 -6.62
N HIS A 225 23.60 -6.25 -6.62
CA HIS A 225 22.99 -5.71 -7.84
C HIS A 225 22.85 -4.18 -7.82
N PHE A 226 23.28 -3.50 -6.72
CA PHE A 226 23.14 -2.06 -6.56
C PHE A 226 24.41 -1.40 -6.02
N GLN A 227 24.68 -0.18 -6.50
CA GLN A 227 25.73 0.71 -6.00
C GLN A 227 25.07 2.03 -5.62
N LEU A 228 25.01 2.33 -4.32
CA LEU A 228 24.41 3.56 -3.80
C LEU A 228 25.50 4.57 -3.46
N HIS A 229 25.53 5.69 -4.17
CA HIS A 229 26.19 6.92 -3.77
C HIS A 229 25.18 7.68 -2.91
N THR A 230 25.49 7.90 -1.63
CA THR A 230 24.48 8.43 -0.71
C THR A 230 25.09 9.06 0.53
N ASP A 231 24.37 10.03 1.10
CA ASP A 231 24.65 10.68 2.38
C ASP A 231 23.67 10.25 3.49
N ILE A 232 22.74 9.32 3.20
CA ILE A 232 21.85 8.78 4.23
C ILE A 232 22.61 7.96 5.27
N SER A 233 21.98 7.66 6.40
CA SER A 233 22.56 6.87 7.48
C SER A 233 22.95 5.44 7.04
N GLU A 234 23.79 4.77 7.82
CA GLU A 234 24.18 3.39 7.53
C GLU A 234 22.97 2.44 7.65
N LEU A 235 22.12 2.68 8.64
CA LEU A 235 20.90 1.95 8.85
C LEU A 235 19.96 2.08 7.63
N GLN A 236 19.67 3.30 7.21
CA GLN A 236 18.79 3.58 6.07
C GLN A 236 19.34 2.97 4.78
N ALA A 237 20.64 3.11 4.52
CA ALA A 237 21.28 2.52 3.34
C ALA A 237 21.17 0.99 3.32
N LYS A 238 21.30 0.32 4.47
CA LYS A 238 21.13 -1.14 4.57
C LYS A 238 19.70 -1.58 4.38
N VAL A 239 18.74 -0.86 4.96
CA VAL A 239 17.31 -1.13 4.78
C VAL A 239 16.91 -0.95 3.31
N LEU A 240 17.32 0.15 2.69
CA LEU A 240 17.06 0.43 1.28
C LEU A 240 17.67 -0.66 0.37
N LEU A 241 18.94 -1.01 0.56
CA LEU A 241 19.58 -2.09 -0.21
C LEU A 241 18.86 -3.43 -0.06
N ALA A 242 18.39 -3.78 1.13
CA ALA A 242 17.62 -5.01 1.35
C ALA A 242 16.28 -5.00 0.59
N LYS A 243 15.61 -3.86 0.52
CA LYS A 243 14.39 -3.67 -0.28
C LYS A 243 14.70 -3.81 -1.77
N LEU A 244 15.70 -3.11 -2.27
CA LEU A 244 16.12 -3.14 -3.67
C LEU A 244 16.54 -4.53 -4.14
N GLU A 245 17.34 -5.25 -3.35
CA GLU A 245 17.76 -6.63 -3.66
C GLU A 245 16.57 -7.59 -3.70
N THR A 246 15.63 -7.44 -2.77
CA THR A 246 14.40 -8.24 -2.75
C THR A 246 13.56 -7.97 -3.99
N MET A 247 13.33 -6.71 -4.32
CA MET A 247 12.61 -6.27 -5.51
C MET A 247 13.29 -6.79 -6.79
N HIS A 248 14.61 -6.62 -6.90
CA HIS A 248 15.39 -7.16 -8.03
C HIS A 248 15.17 -8.67 -8.20
N GLY A 249 15.23 -9.42 -7.10
CA GLY A 249 14.98 -10.86 -7.12
C GLY A 249 13.57 -11.24 -7.57
N LEU A 250 12.55 -10.45 -7.22
CA LEU A 250 11.16 -10.65 -7.66
C LEU A 250 10.99 -10.34 -9.15
N ILE A 251 11.52 -9.22 -9.62
CA ILE A 251 11.48 -8.82 -11.04
C ILE A 251 12.23 -9.83 -11.91
N LYS A 252 13.44 -10.24 -11.50
CA LYS A 252 14.20 -11.30 -12.16
C LYS A 252 13.39 -12.59 -12.30
N ARG A 253 12.72 -13.01 -11.23
CA ARG A 253 11.87 -14.22 -11.26
C ARG A 253 10.68 -14.04 -12.19
N TYR A 254 10.06 -12.86 -12.17
CA TYR A 254 8.94 -12.57 -13.05
C TYR A 254 9.33 -12.59 -14.52
N PHE A 255 10.38 -11.88 -14.92
CA PHE A 255 10.79 -11.80 -16.33
C PHE A 255 11.68 -12.96 -16.79
N GLY A 256 12.39 -13.62 -15.89
CA GLY A 256 13.36 -14.68 -16.23
C GLY A 256 14.70 -14.15 -16.73
N THR A 257 14.96 -12.85 -16.59
CA THR A 257 16.22 -12.19 -16.96
C THR A 257 16.59 -11.11 -15.95
N GLN A 258 17.81 -10.59 -16.02
CA GLN A 258 18.30 -9.52 -15.14
C GLN A 258 19.34 -8.66 -15.84
N PRO A 259 19.60 -7.43 -15.38
CA PRO A 259 20.78 -6.64 -15.76
C PRO A 259 22.07 -7.42 -15.58
N LYS A 260 23.04 -7.19 -16.45
CA LYS A 260 24.37 -7.81 -16.35
C LYS A 260 25.31 -7.06 -15.40
N GLU A 261 25.09 -5.77 -15.23
CA GLU A 261 25.83 -4.89 -14.34
C GLU A 261 24.95 -4.45 -13.18
N ALA A 262 25.56 -4.01 -12.07
CA ALA A 262 24.84 -3.42 -10.95
C ALA A 262 24.24 -2.07 -11.35
N ILE A 263 23.06 -1.78 -10.82
CA ILE A 263 22.36 -0.51 -11.01
C ILE A 263 23.00 0.55 -10.12
N GLU A 264 23.41 1.66 -10.70
CA GLU A 264 23.99 2.80 -10.00
C GLU A 264 22.91 3.75 -9.55
N CYS A 265 22.92 4.15 -8.27
CA CYS A 265 21.92 4.98 -7.64
C CYS A 265 22.58 6.13 -6.87
N TYR A 266 22.08 7.35 -7.06
CA TYR A 266 22.44 8.55 -6.31
C TYR A 266 21.25 8.93 -5.43
N ILE A 267 21.37 8.70 -4.12
CA ILE A 267 20.31 8.92 -3.14
C ILE A 267 20.74 10.06 -2.22
N VAL A 268 20.02 11.16 -2.27
CA VAL A 268 20.38 12.41 -1.61
C VAL A 268 19.43 12.71 -0.47
N GLU A 269 19.99 12.91 0.72
CA GLU A 269 19.28 13.45 1.89
C GLU A 269 19.44 14.97 1.94
N ASP A 270 20.70 15.46 1.89
CA ASP A 270 21.03 16.88 1.93
C ASP A 270 22.13 17.22 0.94
N PHE A 271 21.85 18.11 0.01
CA PHE A 271 22.82 18.57 -0.98
C PHE A 271 24.06 19.24 -0.39
N ALA A 272 24.01 19.72 0.85
CA ALA A 272 25.19 20.25 1.52
C ALA A 272 26.30 19.18 1.70
N ASN A 273 25.93 17.92 1.78
CA ASN A 273 26.88 16.80 1.86
C ASN A 273 27.53 16.45 0.51
N TRP A 274 27.07 17.07 -0.59
CA TRP A 274 27.49 16.84 -1.98
C TRP A 274 28.21 18.05 -2.60
N GLU A 275 28.70 18.97 -1.78
CA GLU A 275 29.44 20.12 -2.29
C GLU A 275 30.67 19.68 -3.10
N GLY A 276 30.77 20.21 -4.34
CA GLY A 276 31.84 19.87 -5.27
C GLY A 276 31.65 18.58 -6.08
N ASP A 277 30.59 17.82 -5.82
CA ASP A 277 30.25 16.62 -6.61
C ASP A 277 29.48 17.02 -7.89
N THR A 278 30.01 16.64 -9.04
CA THR A 278 29.42 16.91 -10.37
C THR A 278 28.66 15.71 -10.94
N SER A 279 28.54 14.61 -10.21
CA SER A 279 27.88 13.39 -10.66
C SER A 279 26.38 13.58 -10.82
N ILE A 280 25.77 14.52 -10.08
CA ILE A 280 24.36 14.83 -10.13
C ILE A 280 24.16 16.01 -11.09
N ASN A 281 23.60 15.74 -12.27
CA ASN A 281 23.30 16.78 -13.25
C ASN A 281 22.13 17.69 -12.82
N SER A 282 21.94 18.81 -13.52
CA SER A 282 20.90 19.81 -13.16
C SER A 282 19.47 19.27 -13.20
N ALA A 283 19.15 18.34 -14.12
CA ALA A 283 17.83 17.73 -14.21
C ALA A 283 17.55 16.79 -13.02
N ALA A 284 18.56 15.97 -12.65
CA ALA A 284 18.49 15.11 -11.49
C ALA A 284 18.38 15.93 -10.19
N ARG A 285 19.18 16.99 -10.05
CA ARG A 285 19.09 17.91 -8.92
C ARG A 285 17.70 18.50 -8.79
N ALA A 286 17.13 19.02 -9.88
CA ALA A 286 15.79 19.60 -9.87
C ALA A 286 14.69 18.57 -9.53
N ALA A 287 14.84 17.30 -9.92
CA ALA A 287 13.93 16.24 -9.54
C ALA A 287 14.01 15.94 -8.03
N ILE A 288 15.22 15.78 -7.51
CA ILE A 288 15.47 15.49 -6.09
C ILE A 288 14.96 16.66 -5.20
N GLU A 289 15.26 17.91 -5.55
CA GLU A 289 14.79 19.11 -4.82
C GLU A 289 13.26 19.23 -4.76
N LYS A 290 12.55 18.61 -5.73
CA LYS A 290 11.08 18.50 -5.73
C LYS A 290 10.56 17.28 -4.96
N GLY A 291 11.43 16.53 -4.29
CA GLY A 291 11.05 15.30 -3.61
C GLY A 291 10.65 14.17 -4.58
N SER A 292 11.31 14.06 -5.73
CA SER A 292 11.05 13.04 -6.75
C SER A 292 12.33 12.28 -7.15
N GLY A 293 12.18 11.35 -8.08
CA GLY A 293 13.28 10.57 -8.65
C GLY A 293 13.38 10.76 -10.16
N LEU A 294 14.46 10.26 -10.73
CA LEU A 294 14.74 10.28 -12.15
C LEU A 294 15.66 9.12 -12.54
N THR A 295 15.28 8.34 -13.54
CA THR A 295 16.15 7.32 -14.14
C THR A 295 16.67 7.80 -15.49
N VAL A 296 17.99 7.80 -15.66
CA VAL A 296 18.66 8.23 -16.89
C VAL A 296 19.38 7.06 -17.54
N SER A 297 19.17 6.85 -18.85
CA SER A 297 19.93 5.86 -19.61
C SER A 297 21.28 6.41 -20.03
N GLY A 298 22.36 5.69 -19.70
CA GLY A 298 23.73 6.03 -20.10
C GLY A 298 24.07 5.57 -21.51
N GLY A 299 23.55 6.22 -22.55
CA GLY A 299 23.81 5.76 -23.95
C GLY A 299 23.39 6.68 -25.07
N GLY A 300 22.79 7.81 -24.78
CA GLY A 300 22.38 8.77 -25.80
C GLY A 300 21.53 9.89 -25.20
N PRO A 301 21.47 11.08 -25.84
CA PRO A 301 20.59 12.14 -25.38
C PRO A 301 19.13 11.73 -25.66
N GLY A 302 18.34 11.53 -24.62
CA GLY A 302 16.90 11.65 -24.69
C GLY A 302 16.03 10.44 -24.42
N LEU A 303 16.09 9.83 -23.25
CA LEU A 303 14.92 9.19 -22.65
C LEU A 303 14.98 9.50 -21.15
N LEU A 304 14.32 10.58 -20.79
CA LEU A 304 14.12 10.98 -19.40
C LEU A 304 12.76 10.40 -18.97
N SER A 305 12.75 9.43 -18.09
CA SER A 305 11.57 9.14 -17.27
C SER A 305 11.65 10.07 -16.06
N VAL A 306 10.75 11.02 -15.94
CA VAL A 306 10.70 11.97 -14.84
C VAL A 306 9.42 11.72 -14.07
N ARG A 307 9.53 11.34 -12.81
CA ARG A 307 8.40 11.38 -11.89
C ARG A 307 8.26 12.83 -11.41
N ASN A 308 7.38 13.59 -12.04
CA ASN A 308 7.03 14.94 -11.60
C ASN A 308 5.78 14.93 -10.74
N GLY A 309 5.95 15.23 -9.48
CA GLY A 309 4.89 15.81 -8.70
C GLY A 309 4.90 17.31 -8.92
N VAL A 310 4.25 17.85 -9.92
CA VAL A 310 3.59 19.15 -10.07
C VAL A 310 3.57 19.56 -11.55
N ALA A 311 2.40 20.01 -12.00
CA ALA A 311 2.09 20.46 -13.34
C ALA A 311 2.93 21.65 -13.80
N GLY A 312 3.52 21.53 -14.97
CA GLY A 312 4.08 22.66 -15.74
C GLY A 312 3.85 22.42 -17.22
N ASN A 313 3.01 23.27 -17.80
CA ASN A 313 2.63 23.33 -19.20
C ASN A 313 3.83 23.33 -20.16
N GLY A 314 3.74 22.56 -21.23
CA GLY A 314 4.34 23.02 -22.47
C GLY A 314 5.12 22.04 -23.33
N GLN A 315 4.43 21.45 -24.27
CA GLN A 315 4.82 21.27 -25.70
C GLN A 315 5.87 20.25 -26.13
N ARG A 316 5.31 19.35 -26.90
CA ARG A 316 5.72 18.78 -28.19
C ARG A 316 6.59 17.52 -28.26
N ASN A 317 5.85 16.48 -28.69
CA ASN A 317 6.26 15.36 -29.49
C ASN A 317 7.42 15.65 -30.44
N GLY A 318 8.49 14.90 -30.30
CA GLY A 318 9.51 14.72 -31.30
C GLY A 318 9.90 13.26 -31.39
N SER A 319 9.20 12.49 -32.22
CA SER A 319 9.63 11.19 -32.65
C SER A 319 11.01 11.30 -33.29
N LEU A 320 12.05 10.86 -32.62
CA LEU A 320 13.38 10.69 -33.21
C LEU A 320 13.59 9.21 -33.56
N ARG A 321 13.25 8.87 -34.79
CA ARG A 321 13.82 7.72 -35.50
C ARG A 321 15.32 7.93 -35.64
N GLY A 322 16.10 7.07 -35.02
CA GLY A 322 17.55 7.05 -35.13
C GLY A 322 18.09 5.67 -34.74
N ALA A 323 17.80 4.63 -35.55
CA ALA A 323 18.47 3.36 -35.45
C ALA A 323 19.90 3.51 -35.94
N GLY A 324 20.81 3.87 -35.06
CA GLY A 324 22.25 3.81 -35.29
C GLY A 324 22.78 2.49 -34.73
N THR A 325 23.03 1.50 -35.60
CA THR A 325 23.80 0.30 -35.31
C THR A 325 25.20 0.69 -34.85
N ARG A 326 25.44 0.71 -33.53
CA ARG A 326 26.80 0.74 -32.98
C ARG A 326 27.28 -0.69 -32.72
N ARG A 327 28.16 -1.20 -33.55
CA ARG A 327 29.09 -2.31 -33.26
C ARG A 327 30.05 -1.83 -32.18
N GLY A 328 29.89 -2.33 -30.95
CA GLY A 328 30.81 -2.12 -29.83
C GLY A 328 30.06 -2.43 -28.54
N GLY A 329 30.30 -3.58 -27.94
CA GLY A 329 29.51 -4.20 -26.88
C GLY A 329 29.51 -3.48 -25.52
N SER A 330 29.01 -2.28 -25.45
CA SER A 330 28.65 -1.64 -24.18
C SER A 330 27.20 -2.04 -23.85
N PHE A 331 27.00 -2.69 -22.70
CA PHE A 331 25.66 -2.98 -22.21
C PHE A 331 24.93 -1.68 -21.91
N PRO A 332 23.60 -1.65 -22.04
CA PRO A 332 22.81 -0.50 -21.61
C PRO A 332 23.08 -0.22 -20.14
N ARG A 333 23.39 1.03 -19.82
CA ARG A 333 23.53 1.51 -18.43
C ARG A 333 22.36 2.41 -18.10
N ALA A 334 21.86 2.31 -16.89
CA ALA A 334 20.90 3.24 -16.34
C ALA A 334 21.33 3.66 -14.94
N THR A 335 21.14 4.95 -14.63
CA THR A 335 21.47 5.54 -13.33
C THR A 335 20.21 6.10 -12.72
N VAL A 336 19.96 5.77 -11.46
CA VAL A 336 18.86 6.26 -10.64
C VAL A 336 19.34 7.47 -9.84
N TYR A 337 18.55 8.53 -9.85
CA TYR A 337 18.70 9.70 -8.99
C TYR A 337 17.42 9.88 -8.17
N SER A 338 17.51 10.04 -6.86
CA SER A 338 16.31 10.16 -6.01
C SER A 338 16.61 10.89 -4.70
N CYS A 339 15.58 11.52 -4.15
CA CYS A 339 15.56 11.89 -2.73
C CYS A 339 15.53 10.62 -1.85
N ASN A 340 15.71 10.79 -0.53
CA ASN A 340 15.67 9.68 0.43
C ASN A 340 14.24 9.21 0.72
N ASP A 341 13.51 8.84 -0.32
CA ASP A 341 12.23 8.14 -0.21
C ASP A 341 12.37 6.75 -0.83
N HIS A 342 12.28 5.71 0.01
CA HIS A 342 12.47 4.34 -0.43
C HIS A 342 11.48 3.92 -1.53
N SER A 343 10.26 4.47 -1.52
CA SER A 343 9.24 4.15 -2.52
C SER A 343 9.62 4.71 -3.90
N ILE A 344 10.14 5.93 -3.92
CA ILE A 344 10.62 6.57 -5.14
C ILE A 344 11.85 5.83 -5.68
N VAL A 345 12.81 5.50 -4.79
CA VAL A 345 14.01 4.75 -5.19
C VAL A 345 13.65 3.38 -5.78
N GLN A 346 12.70 2.66 -5.17
CA GLN A 346 12.23 1.37 -5.69
C GLN A 346 11.54 1.53 -7.05
N HIS A 347 10.70 2.53 -7.22
CA HIS A 347 10.06 2.87 -8.48
C HIS A 347 11.08 3.11 -9.59
N GLU A 348 12.02 4.00 -9.38
CA GLU A 348 13.09 4.34 -10.34
C GLU A 348 14.00 3.15 -10.63
N ALA A 349 14.29 2.32 -9.64
CA ALA A 349 15.11 1.13 -9.82
C ALA A 349 14.43 0.07 -10.72
N VAL A 350 13.08 0.03 -10.80
CA VAL A 350 12.37 -0.81 -11.78
C VAL A 350 12.60 -0.30 -13.19
N HIS A 351 12.52 1.01 -13.41
CA HIS A 351 12.85 1.60 -14.71
C HIS A 351 14.29 1.27 -15.14
N ALA A 352 15.26 1.44 -14.21
CA ALA A 352 16.66 1.10 -14.47
C ALA A 352 16.82 -0.40 -14.80
N PHE A 353 16.18 -1.28 -14.04
CA PHE A 353 16.19 -2.71 -14.31
C PHE A 353 15.68 -3.02 -15.73
N CYS A 354 14.52 -2.48 -16.10
CA CYS A 354 13.90 -2.71 -17.40
C CYS A 354 14.77 -2.16 -18.55
N MET A 355 15.29 -0.94 -18.42
CA MET A 355 16.20 -0.34 -19.41
C MET A 355 17.45 -1.19 -19.61
N MET A 356 18.08 -1.66 -18.53
CA MET A 356 19.31 -2.45 -18.61
C MET A 356 19.09 -3.89 -19.09
N ALA A 357 17.94 -4.48 -18.76
CA ALA A 357 17.63 -5.87 -19.14
C ALA A 357 17.03 -6.01 -20.54
N PHE A 358 16.27 -5.01 -21.01
CA PHE A 358 15.48 -5.10 -22.25
C PHE A 358 15.78 -3.99 -23.26
N GLY A 359 16.35 -2.87 -22.82
CA GLY A 359 16.68 -1.72 -23.65
C GLY A 359 15.71 -0.53 -23.55
N ALA A 360 14.51 -0.76 -23.01
CA ALA A 360 13.50 0.26 -22.75
C ALA A 360 12.57 -0.16 -21.60
N THR A 361 11.67 0.75 -21.19
CA THR A 361 10.67 0.49 -20.12
C THR A 361 9.28 0.14 -20.70
N GLY A 362 9.09 0.31 -22.00
CA GLY A 362 7.79 0.19 -22.67
C GLY A 362 6.99 1.52 -22.69
N PRO A 363 5.72 1.49 -23.11
CA PRO A 363 4.85 2.66 -23.10
C PRO A 363 4.53 3.09 -21.66
N THR A 364 4.13 4.34 -21.47
CA THR A 364 3.97 4.97 -20.15
C THR A 364 3.04 4.18 -19.23
N TRP A 365 1.90 3.72 -19.71
CA TRP A 365 0.97 2.95 -18.88
C TRP A 365 1.60 1.69 -18.28
N TYR A 366 2.41 0.99 -19.08
CA TYR A 366 3.09 -0.24 -18.65
C TYR A 366 4.31 0.08 -17.77
N SER A 367 5.12 1.03 -18.21
CA SER A 367 6.33 1.48 -17.53
C SER A 367 6.03 1.91 -16.09
N GLU A 368 5.10 2.85 -15.94
CA GLU A 368 4.72 3.39 -14.63
C GLU A 368 3.94 2.37 -13.79
N GLY A 369 3.03 1.61 -14.40
CA GLY A 369 2.31 0.56 -13.69
C GLY A 369 3.22 -0.52 -13.13
N MET A 370 4.25 -0.93 -13.87
CA MET A 370 5.25 -1.91 -13.39
C MET A 370 6.22 -1.30 -12.38
N ALA A 371 6.56 -0.02 -12.49
CA ALA A 371 7.37 0.68 -11.51
C ALA A 371 6.65 0.76 -10.16
N GLU A 372 5.35 1.09 -10.15
CA GLU A 372 4.53 1.05 -8.94
C GLU A 372 4.38 -0.38 -8.39
N MET A 373 4.31 -1.42 -9.23
CA MET A 373 4.37 -2.81 -8.77
C MET A 373 5.66 -3.08 -7.99
N GLY A 374 6.81 -2.57 -8.45
CA GLY A 374 8.10 -2.71 -7.77
C GLY A 374 8.12 -2.06 -6.40
N ASN A 375 7.46 -0.91 -6.27
CA ASN A 375 7.30 -0.21 -5.00
C ASN A 375 6.52 -1.05 -3.96
N TYR A 376 5.46 -1.72 -4.40
CA TYR A 376 4.56 -2.46 -3.50
C TYR A 376 4.85 -3.96 -3.38
N TRP A 377 5.78 -4.52 -4.15
CA TRP A 377 6.12 -5.94 -4.02
C TRP A 377 6.73 -6.29 -2.68
N ARG A 378 6.26 -7.38 -2.10
CA ARG A 378 6.72 -7.92 -0.83
C ARG A 378 7.15 -9.38 -0.97
N PRO A 379 8.12 -9.85 -0.17
CA PRO A 379 8.54 -11.24 -0.19
C PRO A 379 7.36 -12.17 0.16
N LYS A 380 7.09 -13.15 -0.71
CA LYS A 380 6.06 -14.18 -0.51
C LYS A 380 4.63 -13.67 -0.41
N ASP A 381 4.39 -12.40 -0.65
CA ASP A 381 3.07 -11.79 -0.63
C ASP A 381 2.69 -11.28 -2.02
N VAL A 382 1.52 -11.72 -2.51
CA VAL A 382 0.92 -11.31 -3.79
C VAL A 382 -0.40 -10.57 -3.57
N SER A 383 -0.70 -10.22 -2.33
CA SER A 383 -1.86 -9.42 -1.99
C SER A 383 -1.66 -7.96 -2.38
N VAL A 384 -2.77 -7.23 -2.45
CA VAL A 384 -2.74 -5.77 -2.46
C VAL A 384 -2.11 -5.30 -1.16
N ASN A 385 -1.11 -4.44 -1.27
CA ASN A 385 -0.40 -3.85 -0.14
C ASN A 385 0.09 -2.46 -0.56
N ILE A 386 -0.83 -1.50 -0.56
CA ILE A 386 -0.60 -0.13 -1.03
C ILE A 386 -1.08 0.88 0.01
N ASP A 387 -0.71 2.13 -0.19
CA ASP A 387 -1.18 3.22 0.66
C ASP A 387 -2.73 3.27 0.65
N PRO A 388 -3.40 3.31 1.81
CA PRO A 388 -4.85 3.45 1.89
C PRO A 388 -5.42 4.62 1.08
N VAL A 389 -4.69 5.72 0.94
CA VAL A 389 -5.10 6.87 0.11
C VAL A 389 -5.27 6.48 -1.36
N VAL A 390 -4.43 5.59 -1.87
CA VAL A 390 -4.53 5.08 -3.24
C VAL A 390 -5.79 4.20 -3.39
N ILE A 391 -6.09 3.37 -2.39
CA ILE A 391 -7.31 2.55 -2.37
C ILE A 391 -8.55 3.45 -2.36
N ASP A 392 -8.58 4.42 -1.44
CA ASP A 392 -9.70 5.35 -1.32
C ASP A 392 -9.93 6.12 -2.63
N TYR A 393 -8.86 6.53 -3.29
CA TYR A 393 -8.95 7.16 -4.60
C TYR A 393 -9.53 6.21 -5.67
N LEU A 394 -9.00 5.00 -5.79
CA LEU A 394 -9.45 4.01 -6.79
C LEU A 394 -10.92 3.61 -6.62
N THR A 395 -11.41 3.60 -5.38
CA THR A 395 -12.80 3.21 -5.06
C THR A 395 -13.78 4.37 -5.12
N SER A 396 -13.34 5.62 -4.95
CA SER A 396 -14.20 6.81 -4.90
C SER A 396 -14.17 7.69 -6.16
N ALA A 397 -13.06 7.69 -6.91
CA ALA A 397 -12.92 8.51 -8.11
C ALA A 397 -13.75 7.95 -9.28
N PRO A 398 -14.10 8.78 -10.27
CA PRO A 398 -14.69 8.31 -11.52
C PRO A 398 -13.82 7.23 -12.15
N ARG A 399 -14.41 6.04 -12.33
CA ARG A 399 -13.71 4.84 -12.80
C ARG A 399 -13.10 5.08 -14.19
N LYS A 400 -11.83 4.70 -14.33
CA LYS A 400 -11.15 4.70 -15.62
C LYS A 400 -11.24 3.31 -16.25
N SER A 401 -11.67 3.26 -17.51
CA SER A 401 -11.65 2.02 -18.29
C SER A 401 -10.21 1.62 -18.63
N MET A 402 -10.01 0.36 -18.94
CA MET A 402 -8.70 -0.14 -19.40
C MET A 402 -8.24 0.59 -20.67
N VAL A 403 -9.18 0.90 -21.57
CA VAL A 403 -8.91 1.64 -22.81
C VAL A 403 -8.33 3.02 -22.51
N GLU A 404 -8.93 3.75 -21.54
CA GLU A 404 -8.43 5.04 -21.09
C GLU A 404 -7.03 4.94 -20.47
N ILE A 405 -6.74 3.86 -19.72
CA ILE A 405 -5.46 3.67 -19.04
C ILE A 405 -4.34 3.38 -20.04
N VAL A 406 -4.60 2.53 -21.05
CA VAL A 406 -3.58 2.15 -22.04
C VAL A 406 -3.41 3.17 -23.15
N ASN A 407 -4.37 4.07 -23.33
CA ASN A 407 -4.31 5.15 -24.30
C ASN A 407 -3.68 6.39 -23.67
N GLU A 408 -2.42 6.64 -24.01
CA GLU A 408 -1.61 7.74 -23.45
C GLU A 408 -2.17 9.14 -23.73
N GLU A 409 -3.03 9.30 -24.74
CA GLU A 409 -3.67 10.58 -25.06
C GLU A 409 -4.78 10.94 -24.04
N GLN A 410 -5.37 9.95 -23.37
CA GLN A 410 -6.50 10.12 -22.46
C GLN A 410 -6.11 10.24 -20.98
N ILE A 411 -4.98 9.66 -20.58
CA ILE A 411 -4.39 9.86 -19.25
C ILE A 411 -3.07 10.59 -19.43
N THR A 412 -3.15 11.92 -19.44
CA THR A 412 -1.98 12.79 -19.51
C THR A 412 -1.55 13.18 -18.10
N GLY A 413 -0.24 13.16 -17.85
CA GLY A 413 0.38 13.71 -16.66
C GLY A 413 0.94 12.67 -15.71
N ASP A 414 1.91 13.13 -14.93
CA ASP A 414 2.65 12.38 -13.92
C ASP A 414 2.02 12.60 -12.54
N SER A 415 0.71 12.46 -12.42
CA SER A 415 0.07 12.54 -11.12
C SER A 415 0.03 11.15 -10.47
N TRP A 416 0.14 11.08 -9.15
CA TRP A 416 -0.01 9.83 -8.41
C TRP A 416 -1.35 9.13 -8.71
N GLN A 417 -2.38 9.88 -9.10
CA GLN A 417 -3.68 9.36 -9.54
C GLN A 417 -3.57 8.55 -10.84
N ALA A 418 -2.79 9.05 -11.81
CA ALA A 418 -2.53 8.30 -13.03
C ALA A 418 -1.74 7.02 -12.74
N TYR A 419 -0.76 7.09 -11.83
CA TYR A 419 0.00 5.91 -11.37
C TYR A 419 -0.90 4.89 -10.68
N ALA A 420 -1.86 5.33 -9.86
CA ALA A 420 -2.81 4.45 -9.18
C ALA A 420 -3.60 3.58 -10.18
N TRP A 421 -4.15 4.17 -11.24
CA TRP A 421 -4.88 3.43 -12.29
C TRP A 421 -3.97 2.47 -13.06
N ARG A 422 -2.76 2.90 -13.41
CA ARG A 422 -1.76 2.07 -14.10
C ARG A 422 -1.33 0.89 -13.24
N TRP A 423 -1.08 1.14 -11.95
CA TRP A 423 -0.79 0.08 -10.99
C TRP A 423 -1.95 -0.91 -10.88
N ALA A 424 -3.19 -0.44 -10.73
CA ALA A 424 -4.36 -1.30 -10.56
C ALA A 424 -4.52 -2.29 -11.74
N LEU A 425 -4.38 -1.79 -12.97
CA LEU A 425 -4.41 -2.63 -14.17
C LEU A 425 -3.24 -3.63 -14.20
N CYS A 426 -2.02 -3.19 -13.96
CA CYS A 426 -0.84 -4.07 -13.94
C CYS A 426 -0.94 -5.10 -12.81
N HIS A 427 -1.39 -4.73 -11.62
CA HIS A 427 -1.56 -5.64 -10.49
C HIS A 427 -2.58 -6.74 -10.80
N LEU A 428 -3.73 -6.38 -11.37
CA LEU A 428 -4.73 -7.35 -11.82
C LEU A 428 -4.13 -8.32 -12.84
N LEU A 429 -3.48 -7.80 -13.88
CA LEU A 429 -2.96 -8.62 -14.98
C LEU A 429 -1.81 -9.52 -14.55
N VAL A 430 -0.90 -9.06 -13.71
CA VAL A 430 0.22 -9.87 -13.19
C VAL A 430 -0.29 -11.03 -12.33
N ASN A 431 -1.25 -10.77 -11.46
CA ASN A 431 -1.67 -11.71 -10.42
C ASN A 431 -2.89 -12.57 -10.81
N ASN A 432 -3.53 -12.30 -11.97
CA ASN A 432 -4.64 -13.10 -12.49
C ASN A 432 -4.14 -14.17 -13.49
N SER A 433 -4.27 -15.43 -13.14
CA SER A 433 -3.81 -16.52 -13.99
C SER A 433 -4.61 -16.68 -15.30
N ASN A 434 -5.73 -15.96 -15.48
CA ASN A 434 -6.43 -15.89 -16.76
C ASN A 434 -5.62 -15.09 -17.80
N TYR A 435 -4.80 -14.12 -17.34
CA TYR A 435 -4.14 -13.10 -18.18
C TYR A 435 -2.62 -13.07 -18.01
N GLY A 436 -2.07 -13.44 -16.86
CA GLY A 436 -0.69 -13.16 -16.43
C GLY A 436 0.39 -13.65 -17.38
N SER A 437 0.20 -14.81 -18.04
CA SER A 437 1.19 -15.32 -19.02
C SER A 437 1.23 -14.46 -20.29
N ARG A 438 0.08 -14.01 -20.78
CA ARG A 438 -0.03 -13.10 -21.94
C ARG A 438 0.51 -11.71 -21.58
N PHE A 439 0.18 -11.21 -20.40
CA PHE A 439 0.67 -9.92 -19.93
C PHE A 439 2.19 -9.88 -19.80
N LYS A 440 2.79 -10.93 -19.24
CA LYS A 440 4.25 -11.07 -19.19
C LYS A 440 4.89 -11.03 -20.58
N LYS A 441 4.32 -11.77 -21.55
CA LYS A 441 4.81 -11.81 -22.92
C LYS A 441 4.69 -10.43 -23.58
N LEU A 442 3.52 -9.80 -23.45
CA LEU A 442 3.28 -8.44 -23.95
C LEU A 442 4.31 -7.45 -23.40
N GLY A 443 4.52 -7.43 -22.08
CA GLY A 443 5.46 -6.53 -21.43
C GLY A 443 6.90 -6.70 -21.93
N ILE A 444 7.37 -7.93 -22.11
CA ILE A 444 8.70 -8.21 -22.67
C ILE A 444 8.81 -7.64 -24.09
N ASN A 445 7.77 -7.80 -24.93
CA ASN A 445 7.76 -7.33 -26.30
C ASN A 445 7.70 -5.79 -26.37
N LEU A 446 6.88 -5.15 -25.53
CA LEU A 446 6.83 -3.70 -25.40
C LEU A 446 8.19 -3.10 -24.99
N MET A 447 8.87 -3.70 -24.02
CA MET A 447 10.20 -3.25 -23.57
C MET A 447 11.31 -3.51 -24.60
N LYS A 448 11.14 -4.49 -25.49
CA LYS A 448 12.03 -4.74 -26.63
C LYS A 448 11.66 -3.90 -27.87
N GLN A 449 10.67 -3.01 -27.74
CA GLN A 449 10.20 -2.14 -28.82
C GLN A 449 9.74 -2.92 -30.07
N GLN A 450 9.15 -4.09 -29.86
CA GLN A 450 8.50 -4.86 -30.91
C GLN A 450 7.15 -4.22 -31.21
N THR A 451 7.07 -3.45 -32.26
CA THR A 451 5.96 -2.55 -32.61
C THR A 451 4.68 -3.27 -33.07
N GLU A 452 4.73 -4.56 -33.28
CA GLU A 452 3.59 -5.37 -33.75
C GLU A 452 2.68 -5.86 -32.60
N ASP A 453 3.12 -5.79 -31.35
CA ASP A 453 2.36 -6.25 -30.19
C ASP A 453 1.73 -5.05 -29.44
N SER A 454 0.42 -4.97 -29.43
CA SER A 454 -0.35 -4.01 -28.66
C SER A 454 -1.12 -4.68 -27.53
N PHE A 455 -1.67 -3.87 -26.63
CA PHE A 455 -2.59 -4.36 -25.59
C PHE A 455 -3.81 -5.06 -26.22
N TYR A 456 -4.33 -4.53 -27.32
CA TYR A 456 -5.48 -5.10 -28.02
C TYR A 456 -5.16 -6.42 -28.71
N ASP A 457 -3.95 -6.60 -29.25
CA ASP A 457 -3.53 -7.89 -29.83
C ASP A 457 -3.45 -8.98 -28.75
N ALA A 458 -3.06 -8.59 -27.53
CA ALA A 458 -2.96 -9.53 -26.42
C ALA A 458 -4.32 -9.85 -25.77
N PHE A 459 -5.25 -8.90 -25.70
CA PHE A 459 -6.45 -8.99 -24.85
C PHE A 459 -7.77 -8.66 -25.53
N GLY A 460 -7.79 -8.16 -26.77
CA GLY A 460 -9.01 -7.70 -27.44
C GLY A 460 -10.13 -8.75 -27.53
N GLU A 461 -9.77 -10.03 -27.72
CA GLU A 461 -10.76 -11.13 -27.71
C GLU A 461 -11.39 -11.38 -26.32
N ASP A 462 -10.70 -10.98 -25.25
CA ASP A 462 -11.16 -11.13 -23.86
C ASP A 462 -11.54 -9.80 -23.22
N GLU A 463 -11.69 -8.72 -24.00
CA GLU A 463 -11.95 -7.37 -23.50
C GLU A 463 -13.10 -7.32 -22.49
N SER A 464 -14.28 -7.87 -22.83
CA SER A 464 -15.43 -7.87 -21.93
C SER A 464 -15.20 -8.69 -20.66
N LYS A 465 -14.46 -9.79 -20.74
CA LYS A 465 -14.10 -10.61 -19.57
C LYS A 465 -13.14 -9.85 -18.65
N LEU A 466 -12.13 -9.24 -19.25
CA LEU A 466 -11.13 -8.48 -18.51
C LEU A 466 -11.74 -7.22 -17.89
N ALA A 467 -12.63 -6.53 -18.62
CA ALA A 467 -13.37 -5.38 -18.10
C ALA A 467 -14.20 -5.77 -16.87
N PHE A 468 -14.95 -6.87 -16.95
CA PHE A 468 -15.71 -7.38 -15.82
C PHE A 468 -14.80 -7.72 -14.61
N GLU A 469 -13.70 -8.46 -14.80
CA GLU A 469 -12.80 -8.79 -13.69
C GLU A 469 -12.08 -7.55 -13.13
N TYR A 470 -11.81 -6.54 -13.97
CA TYR A 470 -11.24 -5.27 -13.55
C TYR A 470 -12.24 -4.46 -12.69
N ASP A 471 -13.50 -4.43 -13.09
CA ASP A 471 -14.55 -3.79 -12.31
C ASP A 471 -14.75 -4.48 -10.96
N GLN A 472 -14.81 -5.82 -10.95
CA GLN A 472 -14.92 -6.59 -9.70
C GLN A 472 -13.69 -6.38 -8.79
N PHE A 473 -12.50 -6.22 -9.36
CA PHE A 473 -11.30 -5.90 -8.60
C PHE A 473 -11.41 -4.51 -7.95
N LEU A 474 -11.76 -3.48 -8.71
CA LEU A 474 -11.87 -2.12 -8.21
C LEU A 474 -12.99 -1.91 -7.18
N GLU A 475 -14.09 -2.66 -7.30
CA GLU A 475 -15.17 -2.63 -6.31
C GLU A 475 -14.76 -3.18 -4.95
N ASN A 476 -13.83 -4.13 -4.93
CA ASN A 476 -13.49 -4.91 -3.75
C ASN A 476 -12.03 -4.74 -3.31
N VAL A 477 -11.26 -3.86 -3.96
CA VAL A 477 -9.85 -3.67 -3.67
C VAL A 477 -9.66 -3.12 -2.26
N SER A 478 -8.82 -3.79 -1.49
CA SER A 478 -8.39 -3.40 -0.14
C SER A 478 -7.08 -4.09 0.18
N ASN A 479 -6.32 -3.58 1.15
CA ASN A 479 -5.09 -4.24 1.58
C ASN A 479 -5.38 -5.65 2.10
N GLY A 480 -4.65 -6.64 1.61
CA GLY A 480 -4.91 -8.07 1.83
C GLY A 480 -5.66 -8.77 0.68
N TYR A 481 -6.32 -8.02 -0.23
CA TYR A 481 -7.01 -8.60 -1.38
C TYR A 481 -6.05 -9.40 -2.27
N ARG A 482 -6.43 -10.61 -2.67
CA ARG A 482 -5.62 -11.48 -3.53
C ARG A 482 -6.35 -11.80 -4.83
N VAL A 483 -5.92 -11.17 -5.91
CA VAL A 483 -6.47 -11.36 -7.26
C VAL A 483 -6.58 -12.85 -7.63
N GLY A 484 -5.55 -13.64 -7.33
CA GLY A 484 -5.54 -15.08 -7.66
C GLY A 484 -6.61 -15.92 -6.94
N LEU A 485 -7.12 -15.47 -5.79
CA LEU A 485 -8.22 -16.12 -5.07
C LEU A 485 -9.59 -15.67 -5.60
N CYS A 486 -9.65 -14.48 -6.18
CA CYS A 486 -10.89 -13.83 -6.64
C CYS A 486 -11.12 -13.93 -8.16
N LYS A 487 -10.14 -14.47 -8.90
CA LYS A 487 -10.23 -14.61 -10.35
C LYS A 487 -11.49 -15.34 -10.80
N TRP A 488 -12.08 -14.91 -11.91
CA TRP A 488 -13.29 -15.50 -12.47
C TRP A 488 -13.03 -16.83 -13.17
N ASP A 489 -13.98 -17.76 -13.07
CA ASP A 489 -13.92 -19.04 -13.79
C ASP A 489 -14.68 -18.98 -15.13
N TRP A 490 -13.98 -18.61 -16.17
CA TRP A 490 -14.51 -18.56 -17.53
C TRP A 490 -14.63 -19.93 -18.21
N LYS A 491 -14.12 -20.99 -17.59
CA LYS A 491 -14.04 -22.33 -18.20
C LYS A 491 -15.26 -23.17 -17.91
N THR A 492 -15.87 -23.02 -16.75
CA THR A 492 -17.03 -23.79 -16.33
C THR A 492 -18.27 -23.39 -17.14
N LYS A 493 -18.77 -24.29 -17.99
CA LYS A 493 -19.95 -24.05 -18.80
C LYS A 493 -21.22 -24.47 -18.05
N PRO A 494 -22.22 -23.59 -17.88
CA PRO A 494 -23.47 -23.91 -17.21
C PRO A 494 -24.41 -24.70 -18.13
N SER A 495 -25.27 -25.53 -17.52
CA SER A 495 -26.38 -26.20 -18.19
C SER A 495 -27.62 -26.22 -17.29
N SER A 496 -28.80 -26.23 -17.89
CA SER A 496 -30.05 -26.32 -17.15
C SER A 496 -30.17 -27.66 -16.43
N LEU A 497 -30.67 -27.64 -15.19
CA LEU A 497 -30.92 -28.86 -14.43
C LEU A 497 -32.05 -29.66 -15.07
N LYS A 498 -31.83 -30.96 -15.30
CA LYS A 498 -32.88 -31.88 -15.72
C LYS A 498 -33.80 -32.19 -14.55
N ALA A 499 -35.08 -32.49 -14.85
CA ALA A 499 -36.03 -32.96 -13.84
C ALA A 499 -35.46 -34.16 -13.08
N LYS A 500 -35.56 -34.17 -11.74
CA LYS A 500 -35.03 -35.17 -10.80
C LYS A 500 -33.50 -35.23 -10.70
N ALA A 501 -32.74 -34.44 -11.47
CA ALA A 501 -31.28 -34.36 -11.34
C ALA A 501 -30.89 -33.51 -10.11
N THR A 502 -29.78 -33.89 -9.46
CA THR A 502 -29.15 -33.11 -8.40
C THR A 502 -27.76 -32.74 -8.85
N SER A 503 -27.45 -31.46 -8.87
CA SER A 503 -26.07 -30.98 -9.08
C SER A 503 -25.31 -30.95 -7.77
N LYS A 504 -24.03 -31.26 -7.82
CA LYS A 504 -23.11 -31.23 -6.68
C LYS A 504 -22.00 -30.23 -6.99
N ASN A 505 -21.82 -29.20 -6.14
CA ASN A 505 -20.85 -28.13 -6.31
C ASN A 505 -20.01 -27.99 -5.04
N ALA A 506 -18.70 -28.02 -5.18
CA ALA A 506 -17.79 -27.74 -4.08
C ALA A 506 -17.52 -26.23 -4.04
N VAL A 507 -17.61 -25.64 -2.85
CA VAL A 507 -17.37 -24.19 -2.61
C VAL A 507 -16.31 -24.07 -1.54
N MET A 508 -15.16 -23.53 -1.92
CA MET A 508 -14.01 -23.33 -1.00
C MET A 508 -14.17 -22.01 -0.27
N ALA A 509 -13.94 -21.97 1.04
CA ALA A 509 -14.04 -20.75 1.85
C ALA A 509 -13.09 -19.64 1.37
N ARG A 510 -11.85 -20.02 1.02
CA ARG A 510 -10.76 -19.10 0.63
C ARG A 510 -10.87 -18.51 -0.79
N LYS A 511 -11.94 -18.73 -1.51
CA LYS A 511 -12.12 -18.21 -2.87
C LYS A 511 -13.26 -17.22 -2.94
N GLY A 512 -13.13 -16.25 -3.84
CA GLY A 512 -14.21 -15.38 -4.24
C GLY A 512 -15.35 -16.15 -4.92
N TRP A 513 -16.02 -15.56 -5.89
CA TRP A 513 -17.12 -16.18 -6.60
C TRP A 513 -16.67 -17.43 -7.37
N GLN A 514 -17.37 -18.54 -7.15
CA GLN A 514 -17.07 -19.84 -7.75
C GLN A 514 -18.22 -20.30 -8.63
N ALA A 515 -17.93 -20.51 -9.91
CA ALA A 515 -18.90 -20.94 -10.89
C ALA A 515 -19.46 -22.32 -10.58
N THR A 516 -20.78 -22.45 -10.62
CA THR A 516 -21.44 -23.76 -10.66
C THR A 516 -21.70 -24.17 -12.13
N LYS A 517 -22.00 -25.46 -12.32
CA LYS A 517 -22.43 -25.96 -13.66
C LYS A 517 -23.93 -25.70 -13.93
N ILE A 518 -24.56 -24.80 -13.20
CA ILE A 518 -26.01 -24.61 -13.24
C ILE A 518 -26.36 -23.33 -13.95
N LYS A 519 -27.15 -23.45 -15.02
CA LYS A 519 -27.89 -22.36 -15.61
C LYS A 519 -29.24 -22.25 -14.91
N LEU A 520 -29.46 -21.17 -14.23
CA LEU A 520 -30.74 -20.80 -13.63
C LEU A 520 -31.67 -20.24 -14.72
N VAL A 521 -32.98 -20.41 -14.51
CA VAL A 521 -34.04 -19.87 -15.36
C VAL A 521 -34.90 -18.98 -14.50
N GLU A 522 -35.17 -17.78 -14.94
CA GLU A 522 -36.00 -16.79 -14.25
C GLU A 522 -37.38 -17.38 -13.84
N GLY A 523 -37.84 -17.08 -12.64
CA GLY A 523 -39.08 -17.57 -12.06
C GLY A 523 -39.05 -19.05 -11.66
N GLN A 524 -37.98 -19.81 -11.99
CA GLN A 524 -37.89 -21.22 -11.62
C GLN A 524 -37.40 -21.35 -10.17
N ALA A 525 -38.04 -22.23 -9.40
CA ALA A 525 -37.67 -22.53 -8.03
C ALA A 525 -36.63 -23.66 -7.96
N TYR A 526 -35.66 -23.50 -7.06
CA TYR A 526 -34.59 -24.46 -6.80
C TYR A 526 -34.51 -24.79 -5.32
N ASP A 527 -34.51 -26.09 -4.98
CA ASP A 527 -34.18 -26.56 -3.63
C ASP A 527 -32.67 -26.77 -3.50
N PHE A 528 -32.11 -26.36 -2.40
CA PHE A 528 -30.68 -26.54 -2.13
C PHE A 528 -30.42 -27.12 -0.73
N ALA A 529 -29.24 -27.74 -0.57
CA ALA A 529 -28.70 -28.16 0.72
C ALA A 529 -27.17 -28.09 0.69
N ALA A 530 -26.57 -27.43 1.67
CA ALA A 530 -25.14 -27.37 1.88
C ALA A 530 -24.72 -28.36 2.98
N LYS A 531 -23.58 -29.04 2.79
CA LYS A 531 -22.97 -29.98 3.74
C LYS A 531 -21.50 -29.64 3.93
N GLY A 532 -21.04 -29.80 5.17
CA GLY A 532 -19.67 -29.46 5.58
C GLY A 532 -19.64 -28.17 6.40
N THR A 533 -18.45 -27.77 6.73
CA THR A 533 -18.10 -26.54 7.43
C THR A 533 -16.89 -25.93 6.77
N TRP A 534 -16.59 -24.69 7.05
CA TRP A 534 -15.34 -24.02 6.70
C TRP A 534 -14.82 -23.22 7.89
N LYS A 535 -13.58 -22.79 7.81
CA LYS A 535 -12.98 -21.91 8.80
C LYS A 535 -12.69 -20.56 8.15
N LEU A 536 -12.91 -19.49 8.91
CA LEU A 536 -12.72 -18.10 8.49
C LEU A 536 -11.37 -17.52 8.94
N SER A 537 -10.55 -18.33 9.60
CA SER A 537 -9.16 -18.03 9.94
C SER A 537 -8.43 -19.35 10.25
N GLU A 538 -7.10 -19.31 10.30
CA GLU A 538 -6.26 -20.50 10.55
C GLU A 538 -6.65 -21.19 11.86
N ASP A 539 -6.84 -20.42 12.94
CA ASP A 539 -7.20 -20.90 14.27
C ASP A 539 -8.71 -20.82 14.58
N GLY A 540 -9.53 -20.46 13.58
CA GLY A 540 -10.98 -20.23 13.75
C GLY A 540 -11.76 -21.52 13.97
N GLU A 541 -12.88 -21.41 14.69
CA GLU A 541 -13.84 -22.51 14.84
C GLU A 541 -14.56 -22.80 13.51
N PRO A 542 -14.95 -24.06 13.26
CA PRO A 542 -15.69 -24.41 12.07
C PRO A 542 -17.08 -23.75 12.01
N VAL A 543 -17.34 -23.04 10.92
CA VAL A 543 -18.58 -22.31 10.66
C VAL A 543 -19.43 -23.06 9.65
N SER A 544 -20.74 -23.12 9.87
CA SER A 544 -21.69 -23.75 8.96
C SER A 544 -22.12 -22.78 7.84
N ALA A 545 -22.90 -23.28 6.87
CA ALA A 545 -23.42 -22.47 5.79
C ALA A 545 -24.39 -21.36 6.25
N ASP A 546 -24.88 -21.39 7.48
CA ASP A 546 -25.72 -20.32 8.03
C ASP A 546 -24.90 -19.11 8.53
N GLY A 547 -23.57 -19.22 8.52
CA GLY A 547 -22.66 -18.18 9.01
C GLY A 547 -22.28 -18.35 10.48
N ALA A 548 -21.41 -17.47 10.98
CA ALA A 548 -20.96 -17.43 12.36
C ALA A 548 -22.01 -16.77 13.26
N ASP A 549 -22.28 -17.35 14.42
CA ASP A 549 -23.23 -16.83 15.40
C ASP A 549 -22.84 -15.42 15.87
N GLY A 550 -23.82 -14.55 15.99
CA GLY A 550 -23.61 -13.17 16.47
C GLY A 550 -22.97 -12.20 15.46
N THR A 551 -22.77 -12.63 14.21
CA THR A 551 -22.25 -11.78 13.13
C THR A 551 -23.37 -11.43 12.13
N SER A 552 -23.14 -10.41 11.31
CA SER A 552 -24.07 -10.03 10.21
C SER A 552 -23.89 -10.92 8.96
N GLY A 553 -23.91 -12.25 9.15
CA GLY A 553 -23.79 -13.23 8.07
C GLY A 553 -22.36 -13.53 7.62
N GLN A 554 -21.34 -13.23 8.44
CA GLN A 554 -19.96 -13.62 8.15
C GLN A 554 -19.85 -15.16 8.08
N GLY A 555 -19.22 -15.66 7.03
CA GLY A 555 -19.12 -17.10 6.77
C GLY A 555 -20.40 -17.75 6.25
N GLN A 556 -21.47 -17.02 5.96
CA GLN A 556 -22.68 -17.53 5.35
C GLN A 556 -22.46 -17.95 3.90
N LEU A 557 -23.10 -19.02 3.46
CA LEU A 557 -23.13 -19.37 2.05
C LEU A 557 -24.06 -18.40 1.31
N VAL A 558 -23.51 -17.70 0.32
CA VAL A 558 -24.27 -16.79 -0.54
C VAL A 558 -24.17 -17.19 -2.01
N GLY A 559 -25.18 -16.82 -2.78
CA GLY A 559 -25.27 -17.02 -4.22
C GLY A 559 -25.39 -15.70 -4.98
N ALA A 560 -24.98 -15.68 -6.24
CA ALA A 560 -25.25 -14.61 -7.18
C ALA A 560 -25.46 -15.20 -8.58
N ILE A 561 -26.17 -14.46 -9.44
CA ILE A 561 -26.47 -14.87 -10.82
C ILE A 561 -25.61 -14.03 -11.75
N PHE A 562 -24.82 -14.70 -12.58
CA PHE A 562 -24.00 -14.05 -13.61
C PHE A 562 -24.63 -14.22 -14.99
N ASN A 563 -24.85 -13.10 -15.67
CA ASN A 563 -25.33 -13.07 -17.04
C ASN A 563 -24.77 -11.86 -17.79
N ALA A 564 -24.30 -12.07 -19.01
CA ALA A 564 -23.84 -11.01 -19.93
C ALA A 564 -22.86 -10.00 -19.28
N TYR A 565 -21.89 -10.49 -18.50
CA TYR A 565 -20.92 -9.69 -17.73
C TYR A 565 -21.50 -8.82 -16.62
N GLU A 566 -22.70 -9.17 -16.15
CA GLU A 566 -23.33 -8.57 -14.98
C GLU A 566 -23.48 -9.63 -13.88
N LEU A 567 -23.23 -9.24 -12.66
CA LEU A 567 -23.44 -10.06 -11.47
C LEU A 567 -24.59 -9.47 -10.66
N SER A 568 -25.59 -10.30 -10.35
CA SER A 568 -26.70 -9.87 -9.51
C SER A 568 -26.24 -9.52 -8.09
N GLU A 569 -27.07 -8.79 -7.34
CA GLU A 569 -26.88 -8.69 -5.91
C GLU A 569 -26.79 -10.08 -5.27
N PRO A 570 -25.90 -10.27 -4.27
CA PRO A 570 -25.81 -11.51 -3.54
C PRO A 570 -27.10 -11.84 -2.79
N PHE A 571 -27.50 -13.11 -2.81
CA PHE A 571 -28.61 -13.61 -2.02
C PHE A 571 -28.18 -14.70 -1.05
N GLU A 572 -28.77 -14.69 0.13
CA GLU A 572 -28.46 -15.63 1.19
C GLU A 572 -29.03 -17.03 0.88
N LEU A 573 -28.23 -18.04 1.19
CA LEU A 573 -28.61 -19.44 1.05
C LEU A 573 -28.68 -20.15 2.42
N GLY A 574 -27.56 -20.28 3.12
CA GLY A 574 -27.47 -21.05 4.36
C GLY A 574 -27.42 -22.58 4.14
N LYS A 575 -27.78 -23.37 5.18
CA LYS A 575 -27.65 -24.85 5.16
C LYS A 575 -28.60 -25.54 4.19
N LYS A 576 -29.85 -25.12 4.13
CA LYS A 576 -30.85 -25.68 3.20
C LYS A 576 -32.03 -24.73 3.03
N GLY A 577 -32.63 -24.79 1.86
CA GLY A 577 -33.80 -23.97 1.59
C GLY A 577 -34.28 -24.11 0.17
N ARG A 578 -35.05 -23.11 -0.21
CA ARG A 578 -35.58 -22.91 -1.56
C ARG A 578 -35.39 -21.45 -1.93
N PHE A 579 -34.94 -21.19 -3.16
CA PHE A 579 -34.97 -19.88 -3.74
C PHE A 579 -35.61 -19.91 -5.13
N VAL A 580 -36.09 -18.76 -5.59
CA VAL A 580 -36.59 -18.54 -6.94
C VAL A 580 -35.57 -17.66 -7.66
N ALA A 581 -35.10 -18.10 -8.84
CA ALA A 581 -34.17 -17.32 -9.63
C ALA A 581 -34.85 -16.01 -10.10
N GLN A 582 -34.15 -14.88 -9.84
CA GLN A 582 -34.63 -13.54 -10.18
C GLN A 582 -34.34 -13.18 -11.64
N SER A 583 -33.42 -13.89 -12.28
CA SER A 583 -33.04 -13.72 -13.69
C SER A 583 -32.45 -15.01 -14.25
N ASP A 584 -32.36 -15.08 -15.57
CA ASP A 584 -31.59 -16.11 -16.26
C ASP A 584 -30.09 -15.89 -16.02
N GLY A 585 -29.32 -16.97 -15.89
CA GLY A 585 -27.85 -16.84 -15.77
C GLY A 585 -27.17 -18.05 -15.13
N GLN A 586 -25.87 -17.98 -14.98
CA GLN A 586 -25.08 -18.98 -14.28
C GLN A 586 -25.05 -18.66 -12.79
N LEU A 587 -25.32 -19.68 -11.97
CA LEU A 587 -25.18 -19.54 -10.51
C LEU A 587 -23.72 -19.56 -10.10
N PHE A 588 -23.33 -18.56 -9.32
CA PHE A 588 -22.05 -18.49 -8.60
C PHE A 588 -22.30 -18.57 -7.11
N LEU A 589 -21.36 -19.16 -6.39
CA LEU A 589 -21.45 -19.36 -4.94
C LEU A 589 -20.15 -18.91 -4.26
N ARG A 590 -20.25 -18.37 -3.04
CA ARG A 590 -19.08 -18.07 -2.21
C ARG A 590 -19.41 -18.13 -0.72
N CYS A 591 -18.37 -18.18 0.10
CA CYS A 591 -18.40 -17.83 1.50
C CYS A 591 -18.56 -16.31 1.63
N ASN A 592 -19.51 -15.84 2.41
CA ASN A 592 -19.67 -14.40 2.69
C ASN A 592 -18.61 -13.98 3.71
N GLU A 593 -17.48 -13.48 3.20
CA GLU A 593 -16.34 -13.02 3.95
C GLU A 593 -15.78 -11.77 3.29
N ASN A 594 -15.04 -10.95 4.04
CA ASN A 594 -14.34 -9.80 3.49
C ASN A 594 -13.34 -10.26 2.42
N TRP A 595 -13.25 -9.50 1.33
CA TRP A 595 -12.44 -9.87 0.18
C TRP A 595 -10.93 -9.91 0.48
N ASN A 596 -10.48 -9.17 1.47
CA ASN A 596 -9.09 -9.13 1.93
C ASN A 596 -8.75 -10.20 3.00
N GLU A 597 -9.75 -10.91 3.50
CA GLU A 597 -9.62 -11.93 4.56
C GLU A 597 -9.77 -13.38 4.03
N LEU A 598 -9.82 -13.55 2.70
CA LEU A 598 -9.99 -14.88 2.11
C LEU A 598 -8.75 -15.79 2.23
N ALA A 599 -7.58 -15.23 2.50
CA ALA A 599 -6.32 -15.94 2.35
C ALA A 599 -6.07 -17.00 3.44
N ASP A 600 -6.51 -16.75 4.65
CA ASP A 600 -6.40 -17.62 5.83
C ASP A 600 -7.62 -18.52 6.05
N ASN A 601 -8.66 -18.35 5.23
CA ASN A 601 -9.80 -19.27 5.22
C ASN A 601 -9.39 -20.65 4.74
N SER A 602 -10.04 -21.68 5.28
CA SER A 602 -9.80 -23.08 4.90
C SER A 602 -11.09 -23.88 4.75
N ASP A 603 -10.94 -25.10 4.22
CA ASP A 603 -12.00 -26.05 3.98
C ASP A 603 -13.00 -25.67 2.88
N GLN A 604 -13.99 -26.50 2.68
CA GLN A 604 -15.00 -26.37 1.63
C GLN A 604 -16.32 -26.98 2.03
N MET A 605 -17.40 -26.43 1.49
CA MET A 605 -18.72 -27.03 1.55
C MET A 605 -19.10 -27.70 0.25
N THR A 606 -19.97 -28.69 0.33
CA THR A 606 -20.63 -29.28 -0.83
C THR A 606 -22.06 -28.80 -0.89
N VAL A 607 -22.41 -28.09 -1.95
CA VAL A 607 -23.76 -27.56 -2.20
C VAL A 607 -24.47 -28.42 -3.23
N TYR A 608 -25.61 -28.97 -2.85
CA TYR A 608 -26.49 -29.77 -3.69
C TYR A 608 -27.65 -28.88 -4.14
N LEU A 609 -27.95 -28.90 -5.45
CA LEU A 609 -29.10 -28.16 -6.02
C LEU A 609 -29.92 -29.07 -6.92
N ARG A 610 -31.22 -28.89 -6.88
CA ARG A 610 -32.18 -29.54 -7.76
C ARG A 610 -33.37 -28.62 -8.08
N LEU A 611 -34.06 -28.91 -9.16
CA LEU A 611 -35.36 -28.24 -9.44
C LEU A 611 -36.37 -28.56 -8.32
N SER A 612 -37.03 -27.54 -7.83
CA SER A 612 -38.15 -27.73 -6.90
C SER A 612 -39.31 -28.43 -7.59
N LYS A 613 -39.94 -29.38 -6.88
CA LYS A 613 -41.17 -29.97 -7.38
C LYS A 613 -42.23 -28.85 -7.45
N LYS A 614 -42.95 -28.74 -8.59
CA LYS A 614 -44.18 -27.96 -8.64
C LYS A 614 -45.14 -28.57 -7.61
N LYS A 615 -45.59 -27.75 -6.67
CA LYS A 615 -46.69 -28.12 -5.78
C LYS A 615 -47.96 -28.29 -6.59
#